data_959f74fc0f7b18a918a5ac00b64fe5ab
#
_entry.id   959f74fc0f7b18a918a5ac00b64fe5ab
#
_cell.length_a   1.000
_cell.length_b   1.000
_cell.length_c   1.000
_cell.angle_alpha   90.00
_cell.angle_beta   90.00
_cell.angle_gamma   90.00
#
_symmetry.space_group_name_H-M   'P 1'
#
loop_
_entity.id
_entity.type
_entity.pdbx_description
1 polymer ?
#
loop_
_entity_poly.entity_id
_entity_poly.type
_entity_poly.pdbx_seq_one_letter_code
_entity_poly.pdbx_strand_id
1 'polypeptide(L)'
;VRGAMCMRQAQINGEQLLIQGTYTFLNIYKKSATGEWYFANSVGNFSHMAKNIEVDAHGNIWVQHMRKGLYRLRLDEELKQVTDLKQYDSLSGNQGGNCYLFKVNGRVAFSDGRNFYTYDDMADSIIPYKAMNEQLVTLRGIHTVDVMKGDLYWFLSDREAYLVRCTVSDFKVERRIPFSMFGNLPIEGLARMVYD
;
A
#
# COMPACT_ATOMS: atom_id res chain seq x y z
N VAL A 1 -5.66 16.58 14.38
CA VAL A 1 -5.45 15.14 14.57
C VAL A 1 -3.97 14.89 14.76
N ARG A 2 -3.56 14.35 15.92
CA ARG A 2 -2.15 14.05 16.20
C ARG A 2 -1.73 12.77 15.49
N GLY A 3 -0.59 12.79 14.77
CA GLY A 3 0.08 11.59 14.31
C GLY A 3 -0.51 10.93 13.06
N ALA A 4 -1.04 11.71 12.11
CA ALA A 4 -1.37 11.17 10.78
C ALA A 4 -0.08 10.66 10.11
N MET A 5 -0.07 9.39 9.71
CA MET A 5 1.06 8.77 9.00
C MET A 5 0.77 8.61 7.52
N CYS A 6 -0.46 8.25 7.18
CA CYS A 6 -0.90 8.06 5.79
C CYS A 6 -2.37 8.39 5.64
N MET A 7 -2.77 8.64 4.41
CA MET A 7 -4.16 8.80 4.00
C MET A 7 -4.39 8.05 2.70
N ARG A 8 -5.54 7.37 2.60
CA ARG A 8 -5.92 6.66 1.38
C ARG A 8 -7.39 6.90 1.06
N GLN A 9 -7.63 7.37 -0.15
CA GLN A 9 -8.99 7.41 -0.68
C GLN A 9 -9.36 6.03 -1.22
N ALA A 10 -10.53 5.53 -0.85
CA ALA A 10 -11.01 4.21 -1.22
C ALA A 10 -12.52 4.18 -1.39
N GLN A 11 -13.02 3.11 -1.97
CA GLN A 11 -14.46 2.81 -2.03
C GLN A 11 -14.72 1.52 -1.25
N ILE A 12 -15.59 1.57 -0.25
CA ILE A 12 -16.03 0.41 0.53
C ILE A 12 -17.55 0.46 0.59
N ASN A 13 -18.21 -0.66 0.30
CA ASN A 13 -19.69 -0.77 0.27
C ASN A 13 -20.38 0.30 -0.60
N GLY A 14 -19.74 0.71 -1.70
CA GLY A 14 -20.26 1.74 -2.59
C GLY A 14 -20.02 3.19 -2.12
N GLU A 15 -19.56 3.41 -0.88
CA GLU A 15 -19.23 4.73 -0.36
C GLU A 15 -17.79 5.13 -0.67
N GLN A 16 -17.60 6.39 -1.06
CA GLN A 16 -16.27 7.00 -1.14
C GLN A 16 -15.81 7.43 0.24
N LEU A 17 -14.67 6.90 0.65
CA LEU A 17 -14.07 7.13 1.96
C LEU A 17 -12.67 7.71 1.82
N LEU A 18 -12.26 8.49 2.83
CA LEU A 18 -10.86 8.80 3.06
C LEU A 18 -10.46 8.15 4.40
N ILE A 19 -9.53 7.22 4.34
CA ILE A 19 -9.04 6.47 5.49
C ILE A 19 -7.71 7.08 5.91
N GLN A 20 -7.64 7.52 7.15
CA GLN A 20 -6.42 8.05 7.75
C GLN A 20 -5.82 7.03 8.71
N GLY A 21 -4.58 6.64 8.46
CA GLY A 21 -3.77 5.85 9.37
C GLY A 21 -3.02 6.74 10.36
N THR A 22 -3.02 6.34 11.62
CA THR A 22 -2.28 7.00 12.70
C THR A 22 -1.33 6.03 13.40
N TYR A 23 -0.70 6.48 14.48
CA TYR A 23 0.14 5.63 15.33
C TYR A 23 -0.64 4.54 16.09
N THR A 24 -1.95 4.71 16.26
CA THR A 24 -2.73 3.86 17.17
C THR A 24 -4.08 3.43 16.64
N PHE A 25 -4.61 4.07 15.58
CA PHE A 25 -5.96 3.78 15.07
C PHE A 25 -6.13 4.22 13.63
N LEU A 26 -7.25 3.84 13.03
CA LEU A 26 -7.74 4.33 11.75
C LEU A 26 -8.89 5.31 11.98
N ASN A 27 -8.90 6.37 11.19
CA ASN A 27 -10.01 7.31 11.11
C ASN A 27 -10.69 7.21 9.76
N ILE A 28 -12.01 7.29 9.76
CA ILE A 28 -12.84 7.31 8.57
C ILE A 28 -13.39 8.72 8.37
N TYR A 29 -13.22 9.22 7.16
CA TYR A 29 -13.85 10.44 6.69
C TYR A 29 -14.80 10.09 5.55
N LYS A 30 -15.96 10.72 5.52
CA LYS A 30 -16.97 10.59 4.47
C LYS A 30 -17.14 11.91 3.73
N LYS A 31 -17.71 11.86 2.53
CA LYS A 31 -18.08 13.08 1.80
C LYS A 31 -19.49 13.53 2.16
N SER A 32 -19.64 14.84 2.36
CA SER A 32 -20.94 15.49 2.47
C SER A 32 -21.65 15.55 1.11
N ALA A 33 -22.91 15.94 1.10
CA ALA A 33 -23.65 16.22 -0.13
C ALA A 33 -23.01 17.35 -0.98
N THR A 34 -22.25 18.25 -0.37
CA THR A 34 -21.48 19.31 -1.03
C THR A 34 -20.12 18.87 -1.53
N GLY A 35 -19.72 17.59 -1.27
CA GLY A 35 -18.45 17.01 -1.69
C GLY A 35 -17.28 17.24 -0.73
N GLU A 36 -17.52 17.88 0.41
CA GLU A 36 -16.51 18.13 1.43
C GLU A 36 -16.26 16.90 2.30
N TRP A 37 -15.01 16.68 2.68
CA TRP A 37 -14.64 15.61 3.61
C TRP A 37 -14.91 16.02 5.06
N TYR A 38 -15.62 15.17 5.80
CA TYR A 38 -15.81 15.34 7.23
C TYR A 38 -15.42 14.08 8.00
N PHE A 39 -14.95 14.26 9.21
CA PHE A 39 -14.64 13.16 10.11
C PHE A 39 -15.93 12.42 10.49
N ALA A 40 -16.00 11.14 10.22
CA ALA A 40 -17.14 10.29 10.57
C ALA A 40 -16.92 9.60 11.93
N ASN A 41 -15.84 8.81 12.03
CA ASN A 41 -15.49 8.08 13.26
C ASN A 41 -14.05 7.60 13.26
N SER A 42 -13.56 7.20 14.43
CA SER A 42 -12.40 6.31 14.57
C SER A 42 -12.87 4.86 14.59
N VAL A 43 -12.07 3.98 14.00
CA VAL A 43 -12.35 2.53 13.96
C VAL A 43 -12.04 1.91 15.31
N GLY A 44 -13.02 1.24 15.91
CA GLY A 44 -12.85 0.47 17.14
C GLY A 44 -12.16 -0.87 16.90
N ASN A 45 -11.65 -1.48 17.98
CA ASN A 45 -10.97 -2.79 17.98
C ASN A 45 -9.72 -2.89 17.07
N PHE A 46 -9.15 -1.73 16.66
CA PHE A 46 -7.88 -1.67 15.96
C PHE A 46 -6.99 -0.61 16.58
N SER A 47 -5.97 -1.04 17.32
CA SER A 47 -5.04 -0.17 18.03
C SER A 47 -3.59 -0.43 17.60
N HIS A 48 -3.36 -0.40 16.27
CA HIS A 48 -2.07 -0.61 15.66
C HIS A 48 -1.66 0.57 14.79
N MET A 49 -0.34 0.77 14.67
CA MET A 49 0.24 1.77 13.79
C MET A 49 -0.06 1.43 12.32
N ALA A 50 -0.52 2.42 11.58
CA ALA A 50 -0.76 2.31 10.14
C ALA A 50 0.22 3.19 9.36
N LYS A 51 1.37 2.61 8.96
CA LYS A 51 2.39 3.29 8.16
C LYS A 51 1.91 3.54 6.74
N ASN A 52 1.23 2.57 6.15
CA ASN A 52 0.57 2.66 4.84
C ASN A 52 -0.73 1.87 4.85
N ILE A 53 -1.65 2.25 3.97
CA ILE A 53 -2.98 1.64 3.83
C ILE A 53 -3.28 1.45 2.36
N GLU A 54 -3.86 0.29 2.02
CA GLU A 54 -4.52 0.05 0.74
C GLU A 54 -5.86 -0.64 0.98
N VAL A 55 -6.77 -0.52 0.03
CA VAL A 55 -8.06 -1.20 0.06
C VAL A 55 -8.18 -2.05 -1.21
N ASP A 56 -8.47 -3.33 -1.06
CA ASP A 56 -8.66 -4.23 -2.19
C ASP A 56 -10.06 -4.12 -2.81
N ALA A 57 -10.31 -4.89 -3.86
CA ALA A 57 -11.57 -4.87 -4.58
C ALA A 57 -12.76 -5.42 -3.76
N HIS A 58 -12.49 -6.16 -2.70
CA HIS A 58 -13.50 -6.74 -1.80
C HIS A 58 -13.78 -5.87 -0.57
N GLY A 59 -13.15 -4.68 -0.50
CA GLY A 59 -13.29 -3.76 0.63
C GLY A 59 -12.47 -4.15 1.87
N ASN A 60 -11.56 -5.13 1.77
CA ASN A 60 -10.63 -5.37 2.87
C ASN A 60 -9.63 -4.22 2.95
N ILE A 61 -9.39 -3.73 4.15
CA ILE A 61 -8.39 -2.73 4.43
C ILE A 61 -7.09 -3.44 4.79
N TRP A 62 -6.05 -3.19 4.01
CA TRP A 62 -4.71 -3.66 4.25
C TRP A 62 -3.90 -2.57 4.92
N VAL A 63 -3.23 -2.89 6.01
CA VAL A 63 -2.43 -1.96 6.79
C VAL A 63 -1.00 -2.48 6.90
N GLN A 64 -0.05 -1.67 6.46
CA GLN A 64 1.36 -1.90 6.72
C GLN A 64 1.73 -1.34 8.09
N HIS A 65 2.19 -2.20 8.98
CA HIS A 65 2.77 -1.79 10.25
C HIS A 65 4.29 -1.64 10.12
N MET A 66 4.90 -0.76 10.88
CA MET A 66 6.32 -0.47 10.78
C MET A 66 7.22 -1.68 11.11
N ARG A 67 6.78 -2.57 12.02
CA ARG A 67 7.58 -3.68 12.54
C ARG A 67 6.86 -5.02 12.65
N LYS A 68 5.53 -5.05 12.47
CA LYS A 68 4.69 -6.24 12.69
C LYS A 68 4.10 -6.81 11.40
N GLY A 69 4.70 -6.49 10.24
CA GLY A 69 4.22 -6.96 8.95
C GLY A 69 2.95 -6.25 8.48
N LEU A 70 1.98 -7.01 8.08
CA LEU A 70 0.72 -6.54 7.49
C LEU A 70 -0.46 -6.99 8.33
N TYR A 71 -1.50 -6.16 8.32
CA TYR A 71 -2.83 -6.53 8.80
C TYR A 71 -3.82 -6.45 7.65
N ARG A 72 -4.69 -7.44 7.53
CA ARG A 72 -5.91 -7.37 6.72
C ARG A 72 -7.08 -7.27 7.68
N LEU A 73 -7.97 -6.32 7.46
CA LEU A 73 -9.14 -6.15 8.29
C LEU A 73 -10.39 -5.85 7.46
N ARG A 74 -11.53 -6.25 7.98
CA ARG A 74 -12.87 -5.87 7.51
C ARG A 74 -13.55 -5.05 8.58
N LEU A 75 -14.35 -4.09 8.14
CA LEU A 75 -15.20 -3.30 9.02
C LEU A 75 -16.65 -3.79 8.96
N ASP A 76 -17.40 -3.46 9.98
CA ASP A 76 -18.85 -3.59 9.97
C ASP A 76 -19.49 -2.67 8.91
N GLU A 77 -20.80 -2.80 8.69
CA GLU A 77 -21.54 -2.00 7.71
C GLU A 77 -21.50 -0.50 8.04
N GLU A 78 -21.41 -0.15 9.33
CA GLU A 78 -21.34 1.22 9.80
C GLU A 78 -19.91 1.81 9.75
N LEU A 79 -18.90 1.00 9.40
CA LEU A 79 -17.49 1.34 9.33
C LEU A 79 -16.89 1.76 10.69
N LYS A 80 -17.45 1.26 11.79
CA LYS A 80 -17.08 1.64 13.15
C LYS A 80 -16.20 0.63 13.87
N GLN A 81 -16.38 -0.67 13.56
CA GLN A 81 -15.71 -1.75 14.27
C GLN A 81 -15.04 -2.71 13.30
N VAL A 82 -13.89 -3.26 13.71
CA VAL A 82 -13.27 -4.36 13.00
C VAL A 82 -14.04 -5.64 13.32
N THR A 83 -14.51 -6.32 12.27
CA THR A 83 -15.25 -7.60 12.35
C THR A 83 -14.37 -8.81 12.01
N ASP A 84 -13.32 -8.61 11.21
CA ASP A 84 -12.32 -9.62 10.88
C ASP A 84 -10.93 -8.98 10.89
N LEU A 85 -9.96 -9.64 11.50
CA LEU A 85 -8.58 -9.17 11.59
C LEU A 85 -7.62 -10.35 11.42
N LYS A 86 -6.77 -10.27 10.39
CA LYS A 86 -5.72 -11.24 10.14
C LYS A 86 -4.37 -10.53 10.08
N GLN A 87 -3.37 -11.08 10.76
CA GLN A 87 -2.00 -10.59 10.76
C GLN A 87 -1.10 -11.51 9.94
N TYR A 88 -0.17 -10.89 9.20
CA TYR A 88 0.88 -11.56 8.42
C TYR A 88 2.22 -10.97 8.85
N ASP A 89 2.98 -11.74 9.63
CA ASP A 89 4.25 -11.28 10.21
C ASP A 89 5.38 -11.21 9.19
N SER A 90 5.25 -11.96 8.09
CA SER A 90 6.22 -11.97 6.99
C SER A 90 5.55 -12.38 5.68
N LEU A 91 6.19 -12.04 4.57
CA LEU A 91 5.75 -12.44 3.22
C LEU A 91 6.38 -13.76 2.76
N SER A 92 7.60 -14.05 3.21
CA SER A 92 8.41 -15.19 2.75
C SER A 92 8.54 -16.31 3.78
N GLY A 93 7.80 -16.23 4.89
CA GLY A 93 7.92 -17.18 6.02
C GLY A 93 9.13 -16.92 6.93
N ASN A 94 10.00 -15.98 6.60
CA ASN A 94 11.13 -15.59 7.46
C ASN A 94 10.69 -14.48 8.41
N GLN A 95 10.74 -14.72 9.70
CA GLN A 95 10.35 -13.75 10.72
C GLN A 95 11.19 -12.47 10.63
N GLY A 96 10.54 -11.31 10.77
CA GLY A 96 11.20 -10.01 10.86
C GLY A 96 11.60 -9.38 9.52
N GLY A 97 11.13 -9.90 8.38
CA GLY A 97 11.33 -9.31 7.06
C GLY A 97 10.53 -8.01 6.86
N ASN A 98 11.03 -7.16 5.96
CA ASN A 98 10.28 -6.00 5.51
C ASN A 98 9.00 -6.43 4.80
N CYS A 99 7.90 -5.73 5.06
CA CYS A 99 6.64 -5.91 4.37
C CYS A 99 6.18 -4.55 3.86
N TYR A 100 6.32 -4.33 2.57
CA TYR A 100 5.87 -3.10 1.92
C TYR A 100 4.53 -3.36 1.24
N LEU A 101 3.61 -2.41 1.36
CA LEU A 101 2.25 -2.48 0.85
C LEU A 101 2.04 -1.42 -0.22
N PHE A 102 1.47 -1.80 -1.35
CA PHE A 102 1.08 -0.89 -2.44
C PHE A 102 -0.06 -1.49 -3.27
N LYS A 103 -0.52 -0.73 -4.26
CA LYS A 103 -1.58 -1.16 -5.16
C LYS A 103 -1.14 -0.94 -6.61
N VAL A 104 -1.25 -1.98 -7.43
CA VAL A 104 -0.95 -1.94 -8.86
C VAL A 104 -2.13 -2.51 -9.63
N ASN A 105 -2.60 -1.76 -10.63
CA ASN A 105 -3.76 -2.15 -11.46
C ASN A 105 -5.01 -2.54 -10.64
N GLY A 106 -5.27 -1.78 -9.57
CA GLY A 106 -6.39 -2.05 -8.68
C GLY A 106 -6.18 -3.23 -7.70
N ARG A 107 -5.10 -4.00 -7.85
CA ARG A 107 -4.78 -5.16 -7.02
C ARG A 107 -3.78 -4.80 -5.93
N VAL A 108 -4.02 -5.23 -4.70
CA VAL A 108 -3.04 -5.09 -3.62
C VAL A 108 -1.83 -5.97 -3.92
N ALA A 109 -0.67 -5.41 -3.70
CA ALA A 109 0.59 -6.08 -3.88
C ALA A 109 1.53 -5.75 -2.72
N PHE A 110 2.49 -6.63 -2.48
CA PHE A 110 3.41 -6.53 -1.37
C PHE A 110 4.84 -6.79 -1.86
N SER A 111 5.82 -6.29 -1.12
CA SER A 111 7.22 -6.61 -1.37
C SER A 111 7.96 -6.85 -0.06
N ASP A 112 8.87 -7.82 -0.07
CA ASP A 112 9.87 -8.02 0.99
C ASP A 112 11.20 -7.31 0.69
N GLY A 113 11.22 -6.50 -0.38
CA GLY A 113 12.40 -5.86 -0.95
C GLY A 113 13.15 -6.71 -1.96
N ARG A 114 12.82 -8.00 -2.11
CA ARG A 114 13.42 -8.92 -3.10
C ARG A 114 12.41 -9.44 -4.09
N ASN A 115 11.25 -9.84 -3.57
CA ASN A 115 10.17 -10.44 -4.34
C ASN A 115 8.88 -9.66 -4.15
N PHE A 116 8.00 -9.83 -5.12
CA PHE A 116 6.65 -9.30 -5.09
C PHE A 116 5.65 -10.40 -4.77
N TYR A 117 4.62 -10.05 -4.03
CA TYR A 117 3.53 -10.91 -3.58
C TYR A 117 2.21 -10.24 -3.86
N THR A 118 1.15 -11.02 -3.88
CA THR A 118 -0.23 -10.54 -3.95
C THR A 118 -1.12 -11.40 -3.08
N TYR A 119 -2.35 -10.99 -2.89
CA TYR A 119 -3.32 -11.76 -2.13
C TYR A 119 -4.18 -12.60 -3.09
N ASP A 120 -4.38 -13.86 -2.72
CA ASP A 120 -5.32 -14.78 -3.36
C ASP A 120 -6.54 -14.95 -2.44
N ASP A 121 -7.69 -14.44 -2.90
CA ASP A 121 -8.93 -14.44 -2.14
C ASP A 121 -9.51 -15.85 -1.98
N MET A 122 -9.27 -16.74 -2.94
CA MET A 122 -9.78 -18.12 -2.88
C MET A 122 -8.98 -18.97 -1.89
N ALA A 123 -7.67 -18.77 -1.86
CA ALA A 123 -6.78 -19.47 -0.95
C ALA A 123 -6.66 -18.77 0.43
N ASP A 124 -7.27 -17.59 0.61
CA ASP A 124 -7.15 -16.72 1.79
C ASP A 124 -5.68 -16.56 2.24
N SER A 125 -4.78 -16.31 1.28
CA SER A 125 -3.34 -16.30 1.54
C SER A 125 -2.58 -15.31 0.67
N ILE A 126 -1.43 -14.86 1.17
CA ILE A 126 -0.45 -14.11 0.38
C ILE A 126 0.39 -15.11 -0.41
N ILE A 127 0.43 -14.91 -1.73
CA ILE A 127 1.15 -15.76 -2.67
C ILE A 127 2.18 -14.96 -3.48
N PRO A 128 3.23 -15.59 -4.05
CA PRO A 128 4.13 -14.89 -4.97
C PRO A 128 3.39 -14.30 -6.17
N TYR A 129 3.69 -13.02 -6.48
CA TYR A 129 3.16 -12.38 -7.69
C TYR A 129 4.02 -12.78 -8.90
N LYS A 130 3.74 -13.97 -9.45
CA LYS A 130 4.57 -14.64 -10.44
C LYS A 130 4.93 -13.74 -11.63
N ALA A 131 3.94 -13.17 -12.30
CA ALA A 131 4.17 -12.33 -13.48
C ALA A 131 5.09 -11.13 -13.17
N MET A 132 4.88 -10.47 -12.02
CA MET A 132 5.70 -9.34 -11.59
C MET A 132 7.13 -9.78 -11.26
N ASN A 133 7.31 -10.91 -10.58
CA ASN A 133 8.63 -11.46 -10.26
C ASN A 133 9.42 -11.89 -11.50
N GLU A 134 8.75 -12.48 -12.48
CA GLU A 134 9.39 -12.94 -13.73
C GLU A 134 9.82 -11.77 -14.63
N GLN A 135 9.03 -10.71 -14.68
CA GLN A 135 9.26 -9.59 -15.60
C GLN A 135 10.09 -8.45 -14.98
N LEU A 136 10.06 -8.30 -13.65
CA LEU A 136 10.79 -7.28 -12.92
C LEU A 136 11.97 -7.85 -12.12
N VAL A 137 12.64 -8.88 -12.65
CA VAL A 137 13.73 -9.61 -11.96
C VAL A 137 14.91 -8.74 -11.56
N THR A 138 15.08 -7.58 -12.18
CA THR A 138 16.20 -6.65 -11.89
C THR A 138 15.88 -5.68 -10.76
N LEU A 139 14.62 -5.51 -10.42
CA LEU A 139 14.21 -4.58 -9.36
C LEU A 139 14.53 -5.19 -8.00
N ARG A 140 15.21 -4.41 -7.15
CA ARG A 140 15.57 -4.80 -5.78
C ARG A 140 15.34 -3.63 -4.85
N GLY A 141 15.03 -3.93 -3.59
CA GLY A 141 14.84 -2.92 -2.56
C GLY A 141 13.59 -2.07 -2.73
N ILE A 142 12.63 -2.54 -3.53
CA ILE A 142 11.40 -1.75 -3.77
C ILE A 142 10.58 -1.69 -2.49
N HIS A 143 10.42 -0.47 -1.99
CA HIS A 143 9.69 -0.15 -0.77
C HIS A 143 8.49 0.77 -0.98
N THR A 144 8.38 1.43 -2.15
CA THR A 144 7.28 2.31 -2.51
C THR A 144 6.92 2.10 -3.97
N VAL A 145 5.63 2.04 -4.24
CA VAL A 145 5.07 2.04 -5.60
C VAL A 145 3.91 3.03 -5.62
N ASP A 146 4.02 4.03 -6.49
CA ASP A 146 2.98 5.05 -6.65
C ASP A 146 2.57 5.16 -8.12
N VAL A 147 1.28 5.38 -8.35
CA VAL A 147 0.78 5.63 -9.69
C VAL A 147 1.29 6.99 -10.18
N MET A 148 1.85 7.02 -11.39
CA MET A 148 2.20 8.26 -12.07
C MET A 148 0.99 8.74 -12.90
N LYS A 149 0.59 7.95 -13.89
CA LYS A 149 -0.54 8.25 -14.77
C LYS A 149 -0.99 6.99 -15.52
N GLY A 150 -2.27 6.65 -15.44
CA GLY A 150 -2.81 5.48 -16.14
C GLY A 150 -2.13 4.17 -15.69
N ASP A 151 -1.45 3.53 -16.63
CA ASP A 151 -0.71 2.28 -16.41
C ASP A 151 0.77 2.48 -16.05
N LEU A 152 1.22 3.72 -15.88
CA LEU A 152 2.59 4.05 -15.49
C LEU A 152 2.69 4.25 -13.98
N TYR A 153 3.69 3.60 -13.39
CA TYR A 153 3.96 3.61 -11.96
C TYR A 153 5.43 3.93 -11.68
N TRP A 154 5.66 4.65 -10.60
CA TRP A 154 6.98 4.78 -9.99
C TRP A 154 7.21 3.64 -9.02
N PHE A 155 8.31 2.92 -9.19
CA PHE A 155 8.84 1.95 -8.25
C PHE A 155 10.11 2.52 -7.64
N LEU A 156 10.14 2.70 -6.32
CA LEU A 156 11.23 3.35 -5.63
C LEU A 156 11.97 2.37 -4.71
N SER A 157 13.28 2.43 -4.80
CA SER A 157 14.22 1.81 -3.85
C SER A 157 15.06 2.89 -3.18
N ASP A 158 15.94 2.52 -2.24
CA ASP A 158 16.86 3.47 -1.60
C ASP A 158 17.87 4.08 -2.57
N ARG A 159 18.07 3.50 -3.75
CA ARG A 159 19.13 3.91 -4.69
C ARG A 159 18.61 4.38 -6.04
N GLU A 160 17.42 4.02 -6.41
CA GLU A 160 16.91 4.18 -7.76
C GLU A 160 15.40 4.36 -7.80
N ALA A 161 14.93 5.10 -8.78
CA ALA A 161 13.54 5.12 -9.21
C ALA A 161 13.42 4.42 -10.57
N TYR A 162 12.35 3.67 -10.73
CA TYR A 162 12.01 3.01 -11.98
C TYR A 162 10.62 3.47 -12.42
N LEU A 163 10.51 3.91 -13.66
CA LEU A 163 9.22 4.09 -14.31
C LEU A 163 8.84 2.77 -14.95
N VAL A 164 7.76 2.17 -14.49
CA VAL A 164 7.29 0.85 -14.92
C VAL A 164 5.90 0.98 -15.51
N ARG A 165 5.72 0.43 -16.69
CA ARG A 165 4.39 0.22 -17.27
C ARG A 165 3.82 -1.06 -16.72
N CYS A 166 2.65 -0.96 -16.10
CA CYS A 166 1.98 -2.09 -15.48
C CYS A 166 0.60 -2.27 -16.12
N THR A 167 0.42 -3.30 -16.92
CA THR A 167 -0.89 -3.75 -17.37
C THR A 167 -1.35 -4.94 -16.53
N VAL A 168 -2.49 -5.52 -16.83
CA VAL A 168 -3.05 -6.64 -16.05
C VAL A 168 -2.07 -7.84 -15.95
N SER A 169 -1.29 -8.09 -17.00
CA SER A 169 -0.39 -9.25 -17.08
C SER A 169 1.05 -8.91 -17.50
N ASP A 170 1.32 -7.66 -17.85
CA ASP A 170 2.62 -7.25 -18.38
C ASP A 170 3.22 -6.11 -17.55
N PHE A 171 4.50 -6.27 -17.17
CA PHE A 171 5.25 -5.33 -16.35
C PHE A 171 6.57 -5.00 -17.06
N LYS A 172 6.73 -3.77 -17.53
CA LYS A 172 7.90 -3.36 -18.31
C LYS A 172 8.55 -2.12 -17.72
N VAL A 173 9.86 -2.22 -17.46
CA VAL A 173 10.66 -1.06 -17.07
C VAL A 173 10.84 -0.17 -18.30
N GLU A 174 10.26 1.03 -18.27
CA GLU A 174 10.40 2.05 -19.31
C GLU A 174 11.63 2.95 -19.08
N ARG A 175 11.93 3.24 -17.81
CA ARG A 175 13.05 4.10 -17.43
C ARG A 175 13.61 3.71 -16.07
N ARG A 176 14.92 3.83 -15.93
CA ARG A 176 15.68 3.71 -14.68
C ARG A 176 16.37 5.03 -14.40
N ILE A 177 16.27 5.53 -13.17
CA ILE A 177 16.86 6.77 -12.71
C ILE A 177 17.66 6.49 -11.45
N PRO A 178 19.00 6.33 -11.55
CA PRO A 178 19.85 6.18 -10.38
C PRO A 178 19.90 7.51 -9.61
N PHE A 179 19.75 7.44 -8.29
CA PHE A 179 19.78 8.65 -7.45
C PHE A 179 21.17 9.30 -7.38
N SER A 180 22.22 8.56 -7.73
CA SER A 180 23.57 9.14 -7.91
C SER A 180 23.63 10.26 -8.96
N MET A 181 22.64 10.36 -9.87
CA MET A 181 22.52 11.47 -10.82
C MET A 181 22.22 12.81 -10.14
N PHE A 182 21.67 12.79 -8.93
CA PHE A 182 21.33 14.00 -8.17
C PHE A 182 22.45 14.42 -7.18
N GLY A 183 23.64 13.82 -7.30
CA GLY A 183 24.78 14.09 -6.42
C GLY A 183 24.61 13.44 -5.06
N ASN A 184 25.27 14.02 -4.04
CA ASN A 184 25.24 13.53 -2.65
C ASN A 184 24.08 14.10 -1.85
N LEU A 185 22.93 14.37 -2.48
CA LEU A 185 21.73 14.75 -1.73
C LEU A 185 21.33 13.57 -0.83
N PRO A 186 21.14 13.79 0.46
CA PRO A 186 20.58 12.77 1.33
C PRO A 186 19.17 12.48 0.87
N ILE A 187 19.00 11.36 0.17
CA ILE A 187 17.71 10.90 -0.34
C ILE A 187 16.97 10.08 0.74
N GLU A 188 17.44 10.17 1.97
CA GLU A 188 16.72 9.63 3.13
C GLU A 188 15.35 10.31 3.21
N GLY A 189 14.33 9.58 2.78
CA GLY A 189 12.95 10.04 2.83
C GLY A 189 12.38 10.69 1.58
N LEU A 190 12.92 10.46 0.38
CA LEU A 190 12.17 10.68 -0.85
C LEU A 190 10.90 9.82 -0.81
N ALA A 191 9.93 10.34 -0.11
CA ALA A 191 8.73 9.59 0.21
C ALA A 191 7.78 9.47 -0.99
N ARG A 192 7.84 10.39 -1.95
CA ARG A 192 6.93 10.41 -3.11
C ARG A 192 7.51 11.21 -4.26
N MET A 193 7.37 10.69 -5.46
CA MET A 193 7.43 11.50 -6.67
C MET A 193 6.04 12.04 -6.97
N VAL A 194 5.91 13.36 -7.04
CA VAL A 194 4.66 14.02 -7.41
C VAL A 194 4.73 14.36 -8.88
N TYR A 195 3.67 14.05 -9.61
CA TYR A 195 3.45 14.49 -10.98
C TYR A 195 2.47 15.65 -10.96
N ASP A 196 2.88 16.77 -11.55
CA ASP A 196 2.01 17.94 -11.86
C ASP A 196 1.34 17.76 -13.22
#